data_56e6b4502d1616163128816cd3517cbe
#
_entry.id   56e6b4502d1616163128816cd3517cbe
#
_cell.length_a   1.000
_cell.length_b   1.000
_cell.length_c   1.000
_cell.angle_alpha   90.00
_cell.angle_beta   90.00
_cell.angle_gamma   90.00
#
_symmetry.space_group_name_H-M   'P 1'
#
loop_
_entity.id
_entity.type
_entity.pdbx_description
1 polymer ?
#
loop_
_entity_poly.entity_id
_entity_poly.type
_entity_poly.pdbx_seq_one_letter_code
_entity_poly.pdbx_strand_id
1 'polypeptide(L)'
;MECKIPHEFNKFYLKDVTFANLMMRRIYSVLIVANPYDAFMLEDDGRVEEKIYNEYMELGLRYPPTFTQVSTTEEAAKVLNTTNIDLVICMPGNADNDAFTVARDIKGRFPDIPCVVLTPFSHGITKRMQNEDLSIFDYVFCWLGNTNLILSIIKLLEDKMNLEHDIKESGVQMILLVEDSIRFYSSILPNLYSYILAQSKRFATEALNRHQTTLRMRGRPKVVLARTYEEAMNIYNKHLS
;
A
#
# COMPACT_ATOMS: atom_id res chain seq x y z
N MET A 1 20.08 -36.92 -16.89
CA MET A 1 19.25 -36.92 -15.67
C MET A 1 18.21 -35.83 -15.89
N GLU A 2 17.06 -36.19 -16.48
CA GLU A 2 15.96 -35.22 -16.73
C GLU A 2 15.26 -34.94 -15.42
N CYS A 3 15.30 -33.69 -15.02
CA CYS A 3 14.56 -33.19 -13.85
C CYS A 3 13.07 -33.17 -14.20
N LYS A 4 12.33 -34.22 -13.82
CA LYS A 4 10.87 -34.22 -13.93
C LYS A 4 10.28 -33.23 -12.94
N ILE A 5 9.83 -32.07 -13.46
CA ILE A 5 9.03 -31.10 -12.72
C ILE A 5 7.72 -31.81 -12.30
N PRO A 6 7.34 -31.81 -11.01
CA PRO A 6 6.12 -32.47 -10.56
C PRO A 6 4.89 -31.90 -11.27
N HIS A 7 3.98 -32.77 -11.70
CA HIS A 7 2.75 -32.45 -12.44
C HIS A 7 1.78 -31.50 -11.69
N GLU A 8 2.01 -31.26 -10.41
CA GLU A 8 1.19 -30.33 -9.60
C GLU A 8 1.46 -28.84 -9.90
N PHE A 9 2.63 -28.47 -10.45
CA PHE A 9 2.91 -27.09 -10.85
C PHE A 9 2.09 -26.64 -12.07
N ASN A 10 1.53 -27.54 -12.85
CA ASN A 10 0.72 -27.20 -14.04
C ASN A 10 -0.71 -26.71 -13.71
N LYS A 11 -1.17 -26.79 -12.46
CA LYS A 11 -2.47 -26.21 -12.04
C LYS A 11 -2.42 -24.69 -11.83
N PHE A 12 -1.23 -24.10 -11.79
CA PHE A 12 -1.06 -22.65 -11.60
C PHE A 12 -1.08 -21.84 -12.91
N TYR A 13 -1.26 -22.45 -14.08
CA TYR A 13 -1.59 -21.72 -15.29
C TYR A 13 -3.06 -21.33 -15.27
N LEU A 14 -3.32 -20.28 -14.52
CA LEU A 14 -4.63 -19.65 -14.42
C LEU A 14 -5.11 -19.22 -15.82
N LYS A 15 -6.35 -19.55 -16.14
CA LYS A 15 -6.97 -19.11 -17.38
C LYS A 15 -7.00 -17.58 -17.40
N ASP A 16 -6.54 -16.94 -18.47
CA ASP A 16 -6.44 -15.48 -18.61
C ASP A 16 -7.76 -14.73 -18.25
N VAL A 17 -8.90 -15.40 -18.39
CA VAL A 17 -10.22 -14.86 -18.02
C VAL A 17 -10.35 -14.58 -16.52
N THR A 18 -9.69 -15.37 -15.67
CA THR A 18 -9.78 -15.22 -14.21
C THR A 18 -9.07 -13.96 -13.70
N PHE A 19 -7.99 -13.55 -14.36
CA PHE A 19 -7.24 -12.34 -13.97
C PHE A 19 -8.02 -11.02 -14.19
N ALA A 20 -9.02 -11.01 -15.06
CA ALA A 20 -9.80 -9.81 -15.30
C ALA A 20 -10.57 -9.35 -14.06
N ASN A 21 -10.96 -10.30 -13.20
CA ASN A 21 -11.73 -10.06 -11.99
C ASN A 21 -10.85 -9.80 -10.75
N LEU A 22 -9.53 -9.84 -10.89
CA LEU A 22 -8.61 -9.58 -9.79
C LEU A 22 -8.33 -8.10 -9.61
N MET A 23 -7.95 -7.73 -8.39
CA MET A 23 -7.62 -6.35 -8.02
C MET A 23 -8.71 -5.34 -8.44
N MET A 24 -9.96 -5.65 -8.08
CA MET A 24 -11.12 -4.82 -8.39
C MET A 24 -11.08 -3.48 -7.65
N ARG A 25 -10.54 -3.47 -6.45
CA ARG A 25 -10.41 -2.28 -5.62
C ARG A 25 -9.00 -1.71 -5.77
N ARG A 26 -8.92 -0.45 -6.19
CA ARG A 26 -7.66 0.27 -6.41
C ARG A 26 -7.71 1.64 -5.79
N ILE A 27 -6.54 2.18 -5.53
CA ILE A 27 -6.37 3.55 -5.06
C ILE A 27 -6.04 4.42 -6.26
N TYR A 28 -6.94 5.31 -6.61
CA TYR A 28 -6.82 6.27 -7.72
C TYR A 28 -6.56 7.69 -7.24
N SER A 29 -6.97 8.01 -6.01
CA SER A 29 -6.89 9.36 -5.47
C SER A 29 -6.37 9.31 -4.04
N VAL A 30 -5.27 10.02 -3.80
CA VAL A 30 -4.58 10.09 -2.50
C VAL A 30 -4.61 11.53 -2.01
N LEU A 31 -5.12 11.74 -0.81
CA LEU A 31 -5.06 13.01 -0.11
C LEU A 31 -3.87 12.99 0.86
N ILE A 32 -2.96 13.93 0.70
CA ILE A 32 -1.84 14.14 1.63
C ILE A 32 -2.17 15.36 2.51
N VAL A 33 -2.23 15.14 3.81
CA VAL A 33 -2.38 16.22 4.79
C VAL A 33 -1.03 16.45 5.45
N ALA A 34 -0.35 17.52 5.06
CA ALA A 34 0.99 17.83 5.52
C ALA A 34 1.18 19.34 5.64
N ASN A 35 1.98 19.78 6.62
CA ASN A 35 2.36 21.19 6.64
C ASN A 35 3.24 21.53 5.43
N PRO A 36 3.40 22.81 5.07
CA PRO A 36 4.16 23.21 3.89
C PRO A 36 5.60 22.71 3.86
N TYR A 37 6.25 22.53 5.01
CA TYR A 37 7.62 22.03 5.09
C TYR A 37 7.68 20.53 4.79
N ASP A 38 6.83 19.72 5.43
CA ASP A 38 6.79 18.28 5.20
C ASP A 38 6.35 17.96 3.77
N ALA A 39 5.45 18.76 3.24
CA ALA A 39 5.01 18.72 1.86
C ALA A 39 6.16 18.99 0.88
N PHE A 40 6.92 20.06 1.13
CA PHE A 40 8.10 20.40 0.35
C PHE A 40 9.14 19.28 0.37
N MET A 41 9.35 18.64 1.54
CA MET A 41 10.25 17.50 1.66
C MET A 41 9.81 16.30 0.79
N LEU A 42 8.52 16.06 0.65
CA LEU A 42 8.00 15.03 -0.25
C LEU A 42 8.21 15.38 -1.73
N GLU A 43 8.06 16.64 -2.09
CA GLU A 43 8.21 17.12 -3.46
C GLU A 43 9.68 17.28 -3.87
N ASP A 44 10.52 17.86 -3.02
CA ASP A 44 11.91 18.21 -3.34
C ASP A 44 12.84 16.99 -3.25
N ASP A 45 12.72 16.18 -2.19
CA ASP A 45 13.51 14.95 -2.05
C ASP A 45 13.07 13.84 -2.99
N GLY A 46 11.84 13.87 -3.47
CA GLY A 46 11.30 12.72 -4.14
C GLY A 46 10.49 12.94 -5.39
N ARG A 47 9.99 14.13 -5.68
CA ARG A 47 9.00 14.29 -6.74
C ARG A 47 8.06 13.08 -6.75
N VAL A 48 7.39 12.87 -5.61
CA VAL A 48 6.64 11.64 -5.32
C VAL A 48 5.70 11.28 -6.47
N GLU A 49 4.98 12.27 -6.98
CA GLU A 49 4.03 12.06 -8.08
C GLU A 49 4.72 11.61 -9.36
N GLU A 50 5.81 12.27 -9.76
CA GLU A 50 6.58 11.93 -10.96
C GLU A 50 7.22 10.54 -10.84
N LYS A 51 7.79 10.20 -9.69
CA LYS A 51 8.39 8.88 -9.46
C LYS A 51 7.36 7.78 -9.48
N ILE A 52 6.21 7.98 -8.83
CA ILE A 52 5.12 7.00 -8.85
C ILE A 52 4.58 6.85 -10.27
N TYR A 53 4.41 7.94 -11.00
CA TYR A 53 4.02 7.89 -12.41
C TYR A 53 5.00 7.06 -13.24
N ASN A 54 6.30 7.32 -13.11
CA ASN A 54 7.34 6.61 -13.84
C ASN A 54 7.37 5.12 -13.47
N GLU A 55 7.27 4.77 -12.18
CA GLU A 55 7.17 3.38 -11.72
C GLU A 55 5.95 2.67 -12.31
N TYR A 56 4.79 3.33 -12.33
CA TYR A 56 3.59 2.76 -12.96
C TYR A 56 3.79 2.51 -14.46
N MET A 57 4.45 3.45 -15.16
CA MET A 57 4.76 3.30 -16.59
C MET A 57 5.77 2.17 -16.83
N GLU A 58 6.85 2.13 -16.06
CA GLU A 58 7.87 1.09 -16.17
C GLU A 58 7.32 -0.31 -15.88
N LEU A 59 6.47 -0.43 -14.88
CA LEU A 59 5.84 -1.70 -14.51
C LEU A 59 4.65 -2.07 -15.41
N GLY A 60 4.27 -1.21 -16.36
CA GLY A 60 3.11 -1.43 -17.23
C GLY A 60 1.78 -1.42 -16.46
N LEU A 61 1.74 -0.78 -15.32
CA LEU A 61 0.52 -0.56 -14.54
C LEU A 61 -0.28 0.57 -15.16
N ARG A 62 -1.61 0.41 -15.22
CA ARG A 62 -2.51 1.45 -15.72
C ARG A 62 -3.00 2.31 -14.57
N TYR A 63 -3.26 3.58 -14.88
CA TYR A 63 -3.88 4.55 -13.98
C TYR A 63 -3.06 4.77 -12.70
N PRO A 64 -1.96 5.52 -12.79
CA PRO A 64 -1.25 5.99 -11.61
C PRO A 64 -2.19 6.84 -10.74
N PRO A 65 -2.07 6.77 -9.41
CA PRO A 65 -2.88 7.59 -8.52
C PRO A 65 -2.56 9.08 -8.69
N THR A 66 -3.57 9.90 -8.51
CA THR A 66 -3.43 11.36 -8.41
C THR A 66 -3.27 11.76 -6.96
N PHE A 67 -2.47 12.80 -6.70
CA PHE A 67 -2.22 13.30 -5.36
C PHE A 67 -2.84 14.69 -5.20
N THR A 68 -3.57 14.87 -4.13
CA THR A 68 -4.07 16.18 -3.68
C THR A 68 -3.44 16.47 -2.33
N GLN A 69 -2.88 17.67 -2.18
CA GLN A 69 -2.23 18.07 -0.96
C GLN A 69 -2.96 19.22 -0.30
N VAL A 70 -3.10 19.15 1.02
CA VAL A 70 -3.70 20.18 1.87
C VAL A 70 -2.88 20.34 3.15
N SER A 71 -3.02 21.51 3.78
CA SER A 71 -2.22 21.83 4.96
C SER A 71 -3.02 21.83 6.27
N THR A 72 -4.34 21.83 6.19
CA THR A 72 -5.22 21.91 7.36
C THR A 72 -6.29 20.82 7.35
N THR A 73 -6.82 20.51 8.55
CA THR A 73 -7.91 19.53 8.71
C THR A 73 -9.19 20.02 8.02
N GLU A 74 -9.44 21.34 8.04
CA GLU A 74 -10.62 21.94 7.41
C GLU A 74 -10.55 21.85 5.88
N GLU A 75 -9.37 22.04 5.30
CA GLU A 75 -9.16 21.84 3.86
C GLU A 75 -9.32 20.36 3.50
N ALA A 76 -8.77 19.46 4.32
CA ALA A 76 -8.94 18.02 4.14
C ALA A 76 -10.42 17.64 4.15
N ALA A 77 -11.20 18.14 5.12
CA ALA A 77 -12.63 17.88 5.20
C ALA A 77 -13.39 18.41 3.98
N LYS A 78 -13.01 19.57 3.44
CA LYS A 78 -13.62 20.11 2.20
C LYS A 78 -13.34 19.20 1.02
N VAL A 79 -12.10 18.78 0.83
CA VAL A 79 -11.72 17.88 -0.26
C VAL A 79 -12.46 16.54 -0.15
N LEU A 80 -12.49 15.95 1.04
CA LEU A 80 -13.16 14.67 1.31
C LEU A 80 -14.69 14.72 1.08
N ASN A 81 -15.31 15.89 1.26
CA ASN A 81 -16.74 16.08 0.98
C ASN A 81 -17.04 16.33 -0.51
N THR A 82 -16.07 16.81 -1.28
CA THR A 82 -16.28 17.23 -2.68
C THR A 82 -15.65 16.29 -3.71
N THR A 83 -14.66 15.53 -3.29
CA THR A 83 -13.86 14.66 -4.18
C THR A 83 -13.82 13.25 -3.60
N ASN A 84 -13.92 12.25 -4.48
CA ASN A 84 -13.74 10.87 -4.07
C ASN A 84 -12.25 10.59 -3.79
N ILE A 85 -11.90 10.39 -2.54
CA ILE A 85 -10.55 10.06 -2.07
C ILE A 85 -10.53 8.61 -1.60
N ASP A 86 -9.55 7.85 -2.08
CA ASP A 86 -9.41 6.43 -1.76
C ASP A 86 -8.42 6.17 -0.61
N LEU A 87 -7.55 7.13 -0.31
CA LEU A 87 -6.52 7.03 0.74
C LEU A 87 -6.18 8.41 1.28
N VAL A 88 -6.08 8.52 2.60
CA VAL A 88 -5.53 9.69 3.28
C VAL A 88 -4.18 9.34 3.90
N ILE A 89 -3.17 10.17 3.65
CA ILE A 89 -1.85 10.10 4.28
C ILE A 89 -1.66 11.35 5.12
N CYS A 90 -1.55 11.19 6.44
CA CYS A 90 -1.29 12.28 7.38
C CYS A 90 0.20 12.31 7.74
N MET A 91 0.83 13.47 7.56
CA MET A 91 2.21 13.71 7.97
C MET A 91 2.25 14.62 9.22
N PRO A 92 3.31 14.52 10.04
CA PRO A 92 3.42 15.33 11.24
C PRO A 92 3.43 16.81 10.88
N GLY A 93 2.62 17.57 11.62
CA GLY A 93 2.61 19.03 11.60
C GLY A 93 3.28 19.62 12.84
N ASN A 94 3.06 20.91 13.07
CA ASN A 94 3.45 21.59 14.30
C ASN A 94 2.61 21.11 15.50
N ALA A 95 2.99 21.52 16.72
CA ALA A 95 2.37 21.07 17.97
C ALA A 95 0.82 21.18 18.01
N ASP A 96 0.26 22.12 17.26
CA ASP A 96 -1.20 22.36 17.18
C ASP A 96 -1.89 21.54 16.07
N ASN A 97 -1.16 21.00 15.10
CA ASN A 97 -1.66 20.23 13.95
C ASN A 97 -0.85 18.95 13.74
N ASP A 98 -0.87 18.13 14.74
CA ASP A 98 -0.16 16.86 14.76
C ASP A 98 -0.88 15.78 13.94
N ALA A 99 -0.10 15.00 13.19
CA ALA A 99 -0.61 13.99 12.27
C ALA A 99 -1.58 12.99 12.92
N PHE A 100 -1.37 12.63 14.18
CA PHE A 100 -2.26 11.71 14.89
C PHE A 100 -3.61 12.34 15.20
N THR A 101 -3.62 13.62 15.61
CA THR A 101 -4.84 14.37 15.88
C THR A 101 -5.64 14.58 14.60
N VAL A 102 -4.98 14.98 13.52
CA VAL A 102 -5.57 15.15 12.19
C VAL A 102 -6.16 13.82 11.69
N ALA A 103 -5.38 12.75 11.75
CA ALA A 103 -5.84 11.43 11.29
C ALA A 103 -7.01 10.90 12.11
N ARG A 104 -7.03 11.16 13.43
CA ARG A 104 -8.15 10.78 14.31
C ARG A 104 -9.43 11.56 13.96
N ASP A 105 -9.33 12.86 13.71
CA ASP A 105 -10.47 13.67 13.29
C ASP A 105 -11.02 13.22 11.93
N ILE A 106 -10.14 12.95 10.96
CA ILE A 106 -10.53 12.42 9.66
C ILE A 106 -11.22 11.06 9.80
N LYS A 107 -10.64 10.13 10.56
CA LYS A 107 -11.26 8.81 10.79
C LYS A 107 -12.59 8.90 11.52
N GLY A 108 -12.75 9.86 12.42
CA GLY A 108 -14.03 10.10 13.11
C GLY A 108 -15.14 10.58 12.18
N ARG A 109 -14.79 11.35 11.15
CA ARG A 109 -15.75 11.88 10.15
C ARG A 109 -15.94 10.94 8.94
N PHE A 110 -14.88 10.24 8.54
CA PHE A 110 -14.81 9.40 7.35
C PHE A 110 -14.23 8.02 7.69
N PRO A 111 -14.95 7.18 8.45
CA PRO A 111 -14.42 5.92 8.98
C PRO A 111 -14.03 4.89 7.89
N ASP A 112 -14.71 4.93 6.75
CA ASP A 112 -14.52 3.97 5.66
C ASP A 112 -13.27 4.26 4.80
N ILE A 113 -12.74 5.49 4.86
CA ILE A 113 -11.56 5.87 4.08
C ILE A 113 -10.30 5.38 4.82
N PRO A 114 -9.43 4.60 4.16
CA PRO A 114 -8.14 4.23 4.73
C PRO A 114 -7.32 5.46 5.12
N CYS A 115 -6.81 5.46 6.35
CA CYS A 115 -5.99 6.54 6.87
C CYS A 115 -4.66 6.01 7.38
N VAL A 116 -3.58 6.54 6.83
CA VAL A 116 -2.20 6.18 7.17
C VAL A 116 -1.48 7.37 7.77
N VAL A 117 -0.75 7.13 8.84
CA VAL A 117 0.15 8.13 9.42
C VAL A 117 1.56 7.86 8.91
N LEU A 118 2.20 8.88 8.34
CA LEU A 118 3.57 8.84 7.87
C LEU A 118 4.42 9.77 8.73
N THR A 119 5.30 9.23 9.58
CA THR A 119 6.07 10.01 10.56
C THR A 119 7.55 10.04 10.22
N PRO A 120 8.29 11.12 10.49
CA PRO A 120 9.73 11.07 10.50
C PRO A 120 10.23 10.20 11.68
N PHE A 121 11.39 9.59 11.51
CA PHE A 121 12.00 8.85 12.62
C PHE A 121 12.61 9.82 13.63
N SER A 122 11.95 9.97 14.78
CA SER A 122 12.49 10.74 15.90
C SER A 122 12.15 10.11 17.25
N HIS A 123 13.03 10.32 18.24
CA HIS A 123 12.79 9.83 19.60
C HIS A 123 11.49 10.36 20.22
N GLY A 124 11.14 11.61 19.93
CA GLY A 124 9.91 12.22 20.42
C GLY A 124 8.66 11.51 19.90
N ILE A 125 8.65 11.17 18.63
CA ILE A 125 7.53 10.44 17.99
C ILE A 125 7.46 9.01 18.51
N THR A 126 8.59 8.32 18.65
CA THR A 126 8.63 6.95 19.20
C THR A 126 8.03 6.89 20.60
N LYS A 127 8.41 7.84 21.48
CA LYS A 127 7.84 7.93 22.83
C LYS A 127 6.35 8.24 22.84
N ARG A 128 5.89 9.07 21.92
CA ARG A 128 4.48 9.39 21.76
C ARG A 128 3.68 8.20 21.27
N MET A 129 4.19 7.48 20.28
CA MET A 129 3.55 6.27 19.73
C MET A 129 3.36 5.16 20.78
N GLN A 130 4.21 5.11 21.82
CA GLN A 130 4.03 4.18 22.95
C GLN A 130 2.80 4.51 23.82
N ASN A 131 2.33 5.76 23.79
CA ASN A 131 1.22 6.24 24.60
C ASN A 131 -0.07 6.49 23.79
N GLU A 132 -0.02 6.38 22.47
CA GLU A 132 -1.15 6.60 21.56
C GLU A 132 -1.82 5.28 21.18
N ASP A 133 -3.15 5.29 21.10
CA ASP A 133 -3.87 4.18 20.49
C ASP A 133 -3.71 4.20 18.98
N LEU A 134 -2.85 3.35 18.48
CA LEU A 134 -2.55 3.23 17.03
C LEU A 134 -3.57 2.37 16.29
N SER A 135 -4.52 1.73 16.98
CA SER A 135 -5.54 0.86 16.36
C SER A 135 -6.55 1.64 15.49
N ILE A 136 -6.66 2.95 15.72
CA ILE A 136 -7.53 3.85 14.98
C ILE A 136 -7.05 4.00 13.52
N PHE A 137 -5.74 3.88 13.28
CA PHE A 137 -5.14 4.06 11.96
C PHE A 137 -5.00 2.71 11.26
N ASP A 138 -5.19 2.70 9.95
CA ASP A 138 -4.96 1.48 9.17
C ASP A 138 -3.50 1.05 9.27
N TYR A 139 -2.57 1.99 9.12
CA TYR A 139 -1.14 1.79 9.34
C TYR A 139 -0.44 3.08 9.80
N VAL A 140 0.69 2.88 10.45
CA VAL A 140 1.67 3.95 10.74
C VAL A 140 2.98 3.56 10.08
N PHE A 141 3.59 4.47 9.33
CA PHE A 141 4.88 4.25 8.67
C PHE A 141 5.91 5.29 9.08
N CYS A 142 7.18 4.92 8.98
CA CYS A 142 8.30 5.82 9.20
C CYS A 142 8.84 6.31 7.85
N TRP A 143 8.83 7.63 7.62
CA TRP A 143 9.45 8.23 6.45
C TRP A 143 10.97 8.20 6.58
N LEU A 144 11.63 7.51 5.66
CA LEU A 144 13.08 7.32 5.62
C LEU A 144 13.71 7.94 4.35
N GLY A 145 13.01 8.91 3.72
CA GLY A 145 13.47 9.53 2.47
C GLY A 145 13.30 8.66 1.23
N ASN A 146 12.56 7.56 1.31
CA ASN A 146 12.36 6.63 0.20
C ASN A 146 10.93 6.74 -0.38
N THR A 147 10.82 7.36 -1.56
CA THR A 147 9.54 7.52 -2.28
C THR A 147 8.85 6.20 -2.63
N ASN A 148 9.60 5.10 -2.77
CA ASN A 148 9.02 3.78 -3.00
C ASN A 148 8.18 3.30 -1.80
N LEU A 149 8.32 3.95 -0.63
CA LEU A 149 7.44 3.69 0.51
C LEU A 149 5.99 4.08 0.20
N ILE A 150 5.75 5.21 -0.46
CA ILE A 150 4.40 5.65 -0.84
C ILE A 150 3.77 4.64 -1.81
N LEU A 151 4.51 4.18 -2.81
CA LEU A 151 4.07 3.11 -3.70
C LEU A 151 3.71 1.84 -2.91
N SER A 152 4.57 1.48 -1.96
CA SER A 152 4.36 0.28 -1.12
C SER A 152 3.13 0.39 -0.22
N ILE A 153 2.86 1.56 0.34
CA ILE A 153 1.65 1.84 1.13
C ILE A 153 0.41 1.65 0.26
N ILE A 154 0.40 2.23 -0.95
CA ILE A 154 -0.71 2.09 -1.89
C ILE A 154 -0.93 0.61 -2.22
N LYS A 155 0.14 -0.13 -2.57
CA LYS A 155 0.04 -1.55 -2.92
C LYS A 155 -0.36 -2.44 -1.75
N LEU A 156 0.10 -2.15 -0.54
CA LEU A 156 -0.28 -2.88 0.67
C LEU A 156 -1.78 -2.74 0.96
N LEU A 157 -2.32 -1.52 0.83
CA LEU A 157 -3.74 -1.28 1.01
C LEU A 157 -4.58 -1.91 -0.11
N GLU A 158 -4.15 -1.81 -1.37
CA GLU A 158 -4.79 -2.51 -2.48
C GLU A 158 -4.80 -4.02 -2.25
N ASP A 159 -3.70 -4.60 -1.78
CA ASP A 159 -3.61 -6.02 -1.46
C ASP A 159 -4.57 -6.41 -0.34
N LYS A 160 -4.62 -5.64 0.75
CA LYS A 160 -5.55 -5.85 1.86
C LYS A 160 -7.01 -5.81 1.40
N MET A 161 -7.38 -4.83 0.57
CA MET A 161 -8.76 -4.67 0.08
C MET A 161 -9.21 -5.79 -0.85
N ASN A 162 -8.29 -6.43 -1.58
CA ASN A 162 -8.62 -7.45 -2.58
C ASN A 162 -8.30 -8.87 -2.12
N LEU A 163 -7.64 -9.05 -0.96
CA LEU A 163 -7.09 -10.34 -0.53
C LEU A 163 -8.09 -11.48 -0.59
N GLU A 164 -9.23 -11.33 0.09
CA GLU A 164 -10.24 -12.39 0.20
C GLU A 164 -10.82 -12.76 -1.16
N HIS A 165 -11.13 -11.75 -1.96
CA HIS A 165 -11.68 -11.94 -3.29
C HIS A 165 -10.67 -12.64 -4.20
N ASP A 166 -9.43 -12.14 -4.24
CA ASP A 166 -8.41 -12.62 -5.18
C ASP A 166 -7.93 -14.05 -4.84
N ILE A 167 -7.85 -14.40 -3.55
CA ILE A 167 -7.56 -15.79 -3.13
C ILE A 167 -8.70 -16.73 -3.53
N LYS A 168 -9.94 -16.33 -3.26
CA LYS A 168 -11.13 -17.16 -3.55
C LYS A 168 -11.34 -17.39 -5.04
N GLU A 169 -11.19 -16.31 -5.85
CA GLU A 169 -11.43 -16.38 -7.30
C GLU A 169 -10.33 -17.12 -8.06
N SER A 170 -9.09 -16.99 -7.65
CA SER A 170 -7.96 -17.43 -8.47
C SER A 170 -6.83 -18.13 -7.71
N GLY A 171 -6.97 -18.36 -6.40
CA GLY A 171 -5.91 -18.97 -5.60
C GLY A 171 -4.60 -18.16 -5.61
N VAL A 172 -4.71 -16.82 -5.65
CA VAL A 172 -3.53 -15.94 -5.66
C VAL A 172 -2.70 -16.18 -4.41
N GLN A 173 -1.41 -16.28 -4.55
CA GLN A 173 -0.49 -16.51 -3.43
C GLN A 173 -0.48 -15.29 -2.49
N MET A 174 -0.33 -15.57 -1.19
CA MET A 174 -0.16 -14.57 -0.15
C MET A 174 1.24 -14.63 0.45
N ILE A 175 1.82 -13.48 0.69
CA ILE A 175 3.06 -13.30 1.45
C ILE A 175 2.65 -12.63 2.77
N LEU A 176 2.79 -13.36 3.87
CA LEU A 176 2.55 -12.83 5.20
C LEU A 176 3.86 -12.28 5.76
N LEU A 177 3.94 -10.95 5.90
CA LEU A 177 5.03 -10.26 6.58
C LEU A 177 4.62 -10.05 8.04
N VAL A 178 5.38 -10.61 8.98
CA VAL A 178 5.14 -10.44 10.42
C VAL A 178 6.25 -9.57 10.99
N GLU A 179 5.92 -8.33 11.36
CA GLU A 179 6.90 -7.37 11.89
C GLU A 179 6.17 -6.30 12.71
N ASP A 180 6.55 -6.13 13.96
CA ASP A 180 5.97 -5.16 14.89
C ASP A 180 6.66 -3.79 14.87
N SER A 181 7.92 -3.76 14.43
CA SER A 181 8.69 -2.52 14.35
C SER A 181 8.32 -1.70 13.13
N ILE A 182 7.73 -0.53 13.38
CA ILE A 182 7.36 0.45 12.34
C ILE A 182 8.54 0.78 11.43
N ARG A 183 9.72 0.95 12.01
CA ARG A 183 10.94 1.25 11.27
C ARG A 183 11.32 0.11 10.32
N PHE A 184 11.26 -1.13 10.80
CA PHE A 184 11.69 -2.27 10.01
C PHE A 184 10.72 -2.56 8.88
N TYR A 185 9.40 -2.63 9.12
CA TYR A 185 8.48 -2.87 8.01
C TYR A 185 8.43 -1.71 7.01
N SER A 186 8.63 -0.44 7.47
CA SER A 186 8.74 0.71 6.56
C SER A 186 9.97 0.63 5.64
N SER A 187 11.04 -0.03 6.08
CA SER A 187 12.26 -0.24 5.29
C SER A 187 12.19 -1.50 4.39
N ILE A 188 11.50 -2.55 4.86
CA ILE A 188 11.38 -3.83 4.14
C ILE A 188 10.39 -3.73 2.98
N LEU A 189 9.23 -3.13 3.21
CA LEU A 189 8.13 -3.10 2.23
C LEU A 189 8.52 -2.49 0.87
N PRO A 190 9.27 -1.38 0.78
CA PRO A 190 9.71 -0.85 -0.51
C PRO A 190 10.50 -1.85 -1.33
N ASN A 191 11.45 -2.55 -0.71
CA ASN A 191 12.27 -3.55 -1.37
C ASN A 191 11.45 -4.78 -1.76
N LEU A 192 10.57 -5.24 -0.87
CA LEU A 192 9.70 -6.38 -1.12
C LEU A 192 8.77 -6.12 -2.31
N TYR A 193 8.09 -4.97 -2.35
CA TYR A 193 7.23 -4.61 -3.47
C TYR A 193 8.00 -4.39 -4.77
N SER A 194 9.14 -3.72 -4.74
CA SER A 194 10.00 -3.57 -5.92
C SER A 194 10.37 -4.92 -6.51
N TYR A 195 10.73 -5.88 -5.66
CA TYR A 195 11.05 -7.24 -6.09
C TYR A 195 9.84 -7.97 -6.67
N ILE A 196 8.70 -7.99 -5.97
CA ILE A 196 7.47 -8.66 -6.41
C ILE A 196 7.00 -8.10 -7.74
N LEU A 197 6.95 -6.76 -7.88
CA LEU A 197 6.49 -6.09 -9.08
C LEU A 197 7.43 -6.37 -10.27
N ALA A 198 8.74 -6.30 -10.05
CA ALA A 198 9.73 -6.61 -11.09
C ALA A 198 9.64 -8.07 -11.56
N GLN A 199 9.51 -9.03 -10.63
CA GLN A 199 9.34 -10.44 -10.98
C GLN A 199 8.02 -10.68 -11.72
N SER A 200 6.92 -10.10 -11.23
CA SER A 200 5.61 -10.24 -11.90
C SER A 200 5.64 -9.67 -13.32
N LYS A 201 6.34 -8.55 -13.55
CA LYS A 201 6.56 -8.00 -14.89
C LYS A 201 7.35 -8.95 -15.77
N ARG A 202 8.41 -9.57 -15.27
CA ARG A 202 9.21 -10.55 -16.05
C ARG A 202 8.34 -11.72 -16.52
N PHE A 203 7.53 -12.30 -15.63
CA PHE A 203 6.58 -13.36 -16.00
C PHE A 203 5.47 -12.88 -16.95
N ALA A 204 5.07 -11.62 -16.83
CA ALA A 204 4.06 -11.03 -17.68
C ALA A 204 4.59 -10.70 -19.10
N THR A 205 5.88 -10.44 -19.28
CA THR A 205 6.49 -10.17 -20.61
C THR A 205 6.46 -11.35 -21.57
N GLU A 206 6.24 -12.57 -21.07
CA GLU A 206 5.96 -13.74 -21.90
C GLU A 206 4.53 -13.70 -22.52
N ALA A 207 3.72 -12.72 -22.14
CA ALA A 207 2.38 -12.53 -22.70
C ALA A 207 2.44 -11.93 -24.11
N LEU A 208 1.49 -12.34 -24.96
CA LEU A 208 1.45 -11.95 -26.38
C LEU A 208 1.09 -10.48 -26.63
N ASN A 209 0.46 -9.79 -25.65
CA ASN A 209 0.08 -8.38 -25.78
C ASN A 209 0.00 -7.65 -24.44
N ARG A 210 -0.05 -6.29 -24.51
CA ARG A 210 -0.09 -5.41 -23.33
C ARG A 210 -1.29 -5.67 -22.40
N HIS A 211 -2.42 -6.09 -22.95
CA HIS A 211 -3.62 -6.37 -22.16
C HIS A 211 -3.39 -7.60 -21.27
N GLN A 212 -2.88 -8.68 -21.82
CA GLN A 212 -2.53 -9.89 -21.08
C GLN A 212 -1.44 -9.63 -20.03
N THR A 213 -0.44 -8.80 -20.37
CA THR A 213 0.59 -8.36 -19.40
C THR A 213 -0.06 -7.68 -18.18
N THR A 214 -0.97 -6.74 -18.42
CA THR A 214 -1.70 -6.04 -17.33
C THR A 214 -2.55 -7.00 -16.50
N LEU A 215 -3.21 -7.96 -17.14
CA LEU A 215 -4.01 -8.95 -16.44
C LEU A 215 -3.13 -9.85 -15.56
N ARG A 216 -2.02 -10.36 -16.07
CA ARG A 216 -1.08 -11.19 -15.30
C ARG A 216 -0.49 -10.44 -14.09
N MET A 217 -0.22 -9.14 -14.22
CA MET A 217 0.23 -8.30 -13.09
C MET A 217 -0.80 -8.24 -11.95
N ARG A 218 -2.09 -8.45 -12.21
CA ARG A 218 -3.12 -8.52 -11.17
C ARG A 218 -3.04 -9.80 -10.34
N GLY A 219 -2.57 -10.90 -10.94
CA GLY A 219 -2.36 -12.19 -10.27
C GLY A 219 -1.07 -12.29 -9.46
N ARG A 220 -0.35 -11.20 -9.25
CA ARG A 220 0.85 -11.17 -8.42
C ARG A 220 0.55 -11.59 -6.97
N PRO A 221 1.52 -12.14 -6.25
CA PRO A 221 1.37 -12.40 -4.83
C PRO A 221 0.92 -11.16 -4.06
N LYS A 222 -0.03 -11.34 -3.12
CA LYS A 222 -0.52 -10.28 -2.23
C LYS A 222 0.32 -10.24 -0.97
N VAL A 223 0.71 -9.05 -0.57
CA VAL A 223 1.43 -8.86 0.70
C VAL A 223 0.44 -8.46 1.79
N VAL A 224 0.53 -9.12 2.92
CA VAL A 224 -0.23 -8.80 4.12
C VAL A 224 0.74 -8.56 5.26
N LEU A 225 0.63 -7.42 5.91
CA LEU A 225 1.42 -7.07 7.08
C LEU A 225 0.62 -7.40 8.34
N ALA A 226 1.18 -8.24 9.21
CA ALA A 226 0.72 -8.47 10.57
C ALA A 226 1.70 -7.84 11.54
N ARG A 227 1.20 -7.06 12.49
CA ARG A 227 2.01 -6.33 13.48
C ARG A 227 2.08 -7.05 14.82
N THR A 228 1.25 -8.07 15.01
CA THR A 228 1.27 -8.90 16.22
C THR A 228 1.20 -10.38 15.85
N TYR A 229 1.57 -11.23 16.80
CA TYR A 229 1.44 -12.68 16.65
C TYR A 229 -0.01 -13.11 16.45
N GLU A 230 -0.93 -12.51 17.20
CA GLU A 230 -2.36 -12.83 17.14
C GLU A 230 -2.94 -12.46 15.77
N GLU A 231 -2.57 -11.29 15.23
CA GLU A 231 -2.95 -10.86 13.90
C GLU A 231 -2.42 -11.83 12.84
N ALA A 232 -1.15 -12.23 12.95
CA ALA A 232 -0.53 -13.19 12.04
C ALA A 232 -1.23 -14.55 12.06
N MET A 233 -1.53 -15.07 13.26
CA MET A 233 -2.22 -16.35 13.42
C MET A 233 -3.65 -16.31 12.91
N ASN A 234 -4.37 -15.20 13.11
CA ASN A 234 -5.72 -15.02 12.56
C ASN A 234 -5.71 -15.05 11.02
N ILE A 235 -4.76 -14.35 10.40
CA ILE A 235 -4.58 -14.34 8.94
C ILE A 235 -4.21 -15.75 8.44
N TYR A 236 -3.26 -16.41 9.12
CA TYR A 236 -2.82 -17.75 8.77
C TYR A 236 -3.99 -18.75 8.80
N ASN A 237 -4.74 -18.80 9.89
CA ASN A 237 -5.86 -19.72 10.05
C ASN A 237 -6.99 -19.44 9.05
N LYS A 238 -7.19 -18.17 8.67
CA LYS A 238 -8.25 -17.79 7.72
C LYS A 238 -7.95 -18.16 6.28
N HIS A 239 -6.67 -18.12 5.87
CA HIS A 239 -6.29 -18.20 4.47
C HIS A 239 -5.36 -19.37 4.11
N LEU A 240 -4.73 -20.02 5.08
CA LEU A 240 -3.73 -21.07 4.87
C LEU A 240 -4.09 -22.41 5.53
N SER A 241 -5.21 -22.47 6.25
CA SER A 241 -5.82 -23.72 6.76
C SER A 241 -6.85 -24.22 5.76
#